data_aa6d514d0daab2dd8caa6b03bab1d56f
#
_entry.id   aa6d514d0daab2dd8caa6b03bab1d56f
#
_cell.length_a   1.000
_cell.length_b   1.000
_cell.length_c   1.000
_cell.angle_alpha   90.00
_cell.angle_beta   90.00
_cell.angle_gamma   90.00
#
_symmetry.space_group_name_H-M   'P 1'
#
loop_
_entity.id
_entity.type
_entity.pdbx_description
1 polymer ?
#
loop_
_entity_poly.entity_id
_entity_poly.type
_entity_poly.pdbx_seq_one_letter_code
_entity_poly.pdbx_strand_id
1 'polypeptide(L)'
;MDDSKLLEVQGLSIIYKTDLETVYAVNNISFSLKKGETLGIVGETGAGKTTTALALMQLLPEKIGIVTGGGIRFESEDLLTLPAKEMRGIRGKRIAMIFQDPMTSLNPVIPVGDQIGEAIELHNPTWSKTQINQRVEEVLTMVGIDPTRKQEYPHQFSGGMKQRVVIAMALSCEPDLLIADEPTTALDVTIQAQVLLMMRDLKKRLGTAMIMITHDFGIIAQTCDKVAVMYAGEFIESGSLEEIFCSKEHHPYTVGLFGSIPSMTDKSRRLHPIDGLMPDPTIRPAGCSFEPRCPHATELCRTRHPEPHTKGTHTICCHLFDEEKDNG
;
A
#
# COMPACT_ATOMS: atom_id res chain seq x y z
N MET A 1 26.72 1.84 -1.16
CA MET A 1 25.29 1.50 -1.29
C MET A 1 24.88 0.88 0.02
N ASP A 2 23.78 1.35 0.60
CA ASP A 2 23.28 0.77 1.86
C ASP A 2 22.64 -0.59 1.52
N ASP A 3 23.36 -1.65 1.82
CA ASP A 3 23.04 -3.06 1.46
C ASP A 3 21.78 -3.60 2.17
N SER A 4 21.08 -2.73 2.92
CA SER A 4 19.93 -3.13 3.73
C SER A 4 18.55 -2.85 3.07
N LYS A 5 18.52 -2.10 1.95
CA LYS A 5 17.26 -1.71 1.29
C LYS A 5 16.80 -2.81 0.34
N LEU A 6 15.55 -3.29 0.53
CA LEU A 6 14.88 -4.23 -0.37
C LEU A 6 14.23 -3.50 -1.55
N LEU A 7 13.54 -2.39 -1.26
CA LEU A 7 12.87 -1.56 -2.25
C LEU A 7 13.27 -0.10 -2.05
N GLU A 8 13.55 0.60 -3.15
CA GLU A 8 13.79 2.03 -3.17
C GLU A 8 13.03 2.67 -4.33
N VAL A 9 12.18 3.63 -4.01
CA VAL A 9 11.43 4.45 -4.95
C VAL A 9 11.93 5.87 -4.84
N GLN A 10 12.31 6.48 -5.96
CA GLN A 10 12.88 7.83 -6.02
C GLN A 10 12.16 8.67 -7.04
N GLY A 11 11.52 9.77 -6.61
CA GLY A 11 10.91 10.77 -7.47
C GLY A 11 9.82 10.24 -8.40
N LEU A 12 9.14 9.15 -8.03
CA LEU A 12 8.17 8.48 -8.89
C LEU A 12 7.00 9.39 -9.22
N SER A 13 6.75 9.55 -10.51
CA SER A 13 5.64 10.35 -11.04
C SER A 13 4.88 9.55 -12.10
N ILE A 14 3.54 9.52 -12.00
CA ILE A 14 2.67 8.71 -12.86
C ILE A 14 1.46 9.53 -13.28
N ILE A 15 1.14 9.46 -14.56
CA ILE A 15 -0.07 10.02 -15.12
C ILE A 15 -0.92 8.93 -15.77
N TYR A 16 -2.23 9.17 -15.80
CA TYR A 16 -3.12 8.49 -16.72
C TYR A 16 -3.52 9.47 -17.83
N LYS A 17 -3.15 9.15 -19.07
CA LYS A 17 -3.39 10.01 -20.21
C LYS A 17 -4.37 9.35 -21.18
N THR A 18 -5.51 9.97 -21.38
CA THR A 18 -6.50 9.62 -22.39
C THR A 18 -6.52 10.67 -23.50
N ASP A 19 -7.33 10.47 -24.54
CA ASP A 19 -7.53 11.48 -25.57
C ASP A 19 -8.26 12.73 -25.08
N LEU A 20 -8.96 12.63 -23.94
CA LEU A 20 -9.79 13.70 -23.38
C LEU A 20 -9.08 14.47 -22.26
N GLU A 21 -8.30 13.79 -21.43
CA GLU A 21 -7.73 14.38 -20.22
C GLU A 21 -6.42 13.69 -19.78
N THR A 22 -5.67 14.39 -18.94
CA THR A 22 -4.51 13.84 -18.24
C THR A 22 -4.74 13.94 -16.75
N VAL A 23 -4.70 12.79 -16.06
CA VAL A 23 -4.83 12.68 -14.59
C VAL A 23 -3.45 12.52 -13.98
N TYR A 24 -3.06 13.40 -13.07
CA TYR A 24 -1.79 13.36 -12.31
C TYR A 24 -1.98 12.48 -11.07
N ALA A 25 -1.77 11.18 -11.25
CA ALA A 25 -2.12 10.19 -10.22
C ALA A 25 -1.06 10.05 -9.11
N VAL A 26 0.23 10.22 -9.44
CA VAL A 26 1.35 10.19 -8.49
C VAL A 26 2.35 11.27 -8.88
N ASN A 27 2.79 12.05 -7.89
CA ASN A 27 3.58 13.25 -8.09
C ASN A 27 4.83 13.23 -7.20
N ASN A 28 5.99 12.84 -7.77
CA ASN A 28 7.32 12.95 -7.15
C ASN A 28 7.44 12.27 -5.77
N ILE A 29 6.89 11.06 -5.60
CA ILE A 29 7.01 10.34 -4.34
C ILE A 29 8.34 9.60 -4.21
N SER A 30 8.88 9.56 -2.98
CA SER A 30 10.10 8.83 -2.66
C SER A 30 9.96 8.10 -1.34
N PHE A 31 10.36 6.83 -1.28
CA PHE A 31 10.40 6.03 -0.07
C PHE A 31 11.33 4.83 -0.22
N SER A 32 11.68 4.22 0.90
CA SER A 32 12.46 2.98 0.90
C SER A 32 11.95 2.01 1.95
N LEU A 33 12.12 0.72 1.68
CA LEU A 33 11.69 -0.38 2.52
C LEU A 33 12.84 -1.37 2.73
N LYS A 34 13.07 -1.78 3.98
CA LYS A 34 14.04 -2.81 4.33
C LYS A 34 13.40 -4.20 4.32
N LYS A 35 14.24 -5.26 4.28
CA LYS A 35 13.75 -6.64 4.45
C LYS A 35 13.01 -6.79 5.78
N GLY A 36 11.85 -7.42 5.74
CA GLY A 36 11.00 -7.64 6.91
C GLY A 36 10.31 -6.38 7.48
N GLU A 37 10.51 -5.19 6.92
CA GLU A 37 9.86 -3.95 7.34
C GLU A 37 8.46 -3.81 6.74
N THR A 38 7.54 -3.12 7.42
CA THR A 38 6.22 -2.78 6.89
C THR A 38 6.07 -1.26 6.74
N LEU A 39 5.80 -0.81 5.52
CA LEU A 39 5.38 0.57 5.23
C LEU A 39 3.86 0.62 5.07
N GLY A 40 3.20 1.46 5.86
CA GLY A 40 1.80 1.83 5.67
C GLY A 40 1.68 3.03 4.73
N ILE A 41 0.88 2.92 3.67
CA ILE A 41 0.49 4.06 2.84
C ILE A 41 -0.98 4.35 3.10
N VAL A 42 -1.26 5.50 3.71
CA VAL A 42 -2.61 5.89 4.13
C VAL A 42 -3.06 7.18 3.44
N GLY A 43 -4.35 7.30 3.17
CA GLY A 43 -4.95 8.47 2.54
C GLY A 43 -6.33 8.17 1.98
N GLU A 44 -7.05 9.21 1.55
CA GLU A 44 -8.39 9.08 0.96
C GLU A 44 -8.38 8.29 -0.35
N THR A 45 -9.56 7.81 -0.77
CA THR A 45 -9.75 7.18 -2.09
C THR A 45 -9.37 8.16 -3.19
N GLY A 46 -8.62 7.70 -4.19
CA GLY A 46 -8.10 8.58 -5.26
C GLY A 46 -6.77 9.28 -4.93
N ALA A 47 -6.20 9.11 -3.75
CA ALA A 47 -4.92 9.74 -3.40
C ALA A 47 -3.69 9.22 -4.18
N GLY A 48 -3.81 8.12 -4.96
CA GLY A 48 -2.70 7.56 -5.74
C GLY A 48 -2.10 6.26 -5.19
N LYS A 49 -2.63 5.74 -4.07
CA LYS A 49 -2.09 4.56 -3.35
C LYS A 49 -2.02 3.30 -4.23
N THR A 50 -3.16 2.88 -4.79
CA THR A 50 -3.24 1.72 -5.70
C THR A 50 -2.41 1.93 -6.97
N THR A 51 -2.38 3.15 -7.51
CA THR A 51 -1.53 3.48 -8.68
C THR A 51 -0.06 3.25 -8.38
N THR A 52 0.40 3.65 -7.19
CA THR A 52 1.77 3.38 -6.73
C THR A 52 2.05 1.87 -6.66
N ALA A 53 1.13 1.08 -6.08
CA ALA A 53 1.26 -0.38 -6.03
C ALA A 53 1.32 -1.03 -7.42
N LEU A 54 0.45 -0.61 -8.33
CA LEU A 54 0.44 -1.10 -9.72
C LEU A 54 1.74 -0.76 -10.46
N ALA A 55 2.33 0.41 -10.20
CA ALA A 55 3.61 0.78 -10.80
C ALA A 55 4.76 -0.12 -10.34
N LEU A 56 4.81 -0.46 -9.03
CA LEU A 56 5.78 -1.41 -8.47
C LEU A 56 5.70 -2.79 -9.16
N MET A 57 4.52 -3.16 -9.61
CA MET A 57 4.25 -4.42 -10.30
C MET A 57 4.32 -4.31 -11.83
N GLN A 58 4.61 -3.14 -12.41
CA GLN A 58 4.42 -2.87 -13.84
C GLN A 58 3.04 -3.32 -14.35
N LEU A 59 1.99 -3.03 -13.59
CA LEU A 59 0.59 -3.38 -13.91
C LEU A 59 -0.25 -2.13 -14.20
N LEU A 60 0.38 -0.99 -14.46
CA LEU A 60 -0.37 0.18 -14.93
C LEU A 60 -1.10 -0.17 -16.24
N PRO A 61 -2.34 0.34 -16.45
CA PRO A 61 -3.08 0.09 -17.68
C PRO A 61 -2.26 0.50 -18.91
N GLU A 62 -2.09 -0.45 -19.83
CA GLU A 62 -1.37 -0.20 -21.09
C GLU A 62 -1.97 0.98 -21.85
N LYS A 63 -1.15 1.75 -22.53
CA LYS A 63 -1.47 2.94 -23.34
C LYS A 63 -1.90 4.20 -22.59
N ILE A 64 -2.46 4.08 -21.39
CA ILE A 64 -2.93 5.25 -20.61
C ILE A 64 -2.10 5.52 -19.37
N GLY A 65 -1.57 4.49 -18.70
CA GLY A 65 -0.74 4.61 -17.50
C GLY A 65 0.73 4.82 -17.86
N ILE A 66 1.26 6.00 -17.59
CA ILE A 66 2.61 6.41 -18.01
C ILE A 66 3.41 6.85 -16.79
N VAL A 67 4.56 6.21 -16.57
CA VAL A 67 5.57 6.72 -15.63
C VAL A 67 6.31 7.87 -16.33
N THR A 68 6.19 9.08 -15.79
CA THR A 68 6.76 10.30 -16.37
C THR A 68 8.08 10.70 -15.73
N GLY A 69 8.44 10.13 -14.59
CA GLY A 69 9.69 10.42 -13.90
C GLY A 69 9.96 9.48 -12.74
N GLY A 70 11.20 9.52 -12.26
CA GLY A 70 11.67 8.73 -11.12
C GLY A 70 12.14 7.33 -11.49
N GLY A 71 12.38 6.52 -10.45
CA GLY A 71 12.88 5.15 -10.57
C GLY A 71 12.34 4.24 -9.46
N ILE A 72 12.28 2.96 -9.74
CA ILE A 72 11.88 1.91 -8.80
C ILE A 72 12.97 0.84 -8.81
N ARG A 73 13.72 0.74 -7.72
CA ARG A 73 14.76 -0.27 -7.56
C ARG A 73 14.34 -1.33 -6.53
N PHE A 74 14.35 -2.57 -6.95
CA PHE A 74 14.11 -3.72 -6.08
C PHE A 74 15.43 -4.51 -5.94
N GLU A 75 16.04 -4.45 -4.76
CA GLU A 75 17.46 -4.84 -4.55
C GLU A 75 18.38 -4.14 -5.55
N SER A 76 18.97 -4.89 -6.50
CA SER A 76 19.86 -4.35 -7.54
C SER A 76 19.15 -4.08 -8.88
N GLU A 77 17.89 -4.47 -9.03
CA GLU A 77 17.15 -4.42 -10.30
C GLU A 77 16.29 -3.15 -10.41
N ASP A 78 16.35 -2.46 -11.54
CA ASP A 78 15.45 -1.35 -11.85
C ASP A 78 14.17 -1.92 -12.48
N LEU A 79 13.09 -1.95 -11.69
CA LEU A 79 11.83 -2.54 -12.13
C LEU A 79 11.19 -1.84 -13.32
N LEU A 80 11.44 -0.54 -13.55
CA LEU A 80 10.85 0.20 -14.65
C LEU A 80 11.46 -0.17 -16.02
N THR A 81 12.70 -0.65 -16.02
CA THR A 81 13.43 -0.99 -17.25
C THR A 81 13.40 -2.47 -17.57
N LEU A 82 12.91 -3.31 -16.67
CA LEU A 82 12.84 -4.76 -16.86
C LEU A 82 11.88 -5.12 -18.00
N PRO A 83 12.31 -6.02 -18.92
CA PRO A 83 11.41 -6.57 -19.92
C PRO A 83 10.24 -7.33 -19.27
N ALA A 84 9.07 -7.32 -19.93
CA ALA A 84 7.86 -7.99 -19.42
C ALA A 84 8.07 -9.49 -19.10
N LYS A 85 9.00 -10.17 -19.78
CA LYS A 85 9.35 -11.57 -19.52
C LYS A 85 10.06 -11.73 -18.18
N GLU A 86 10.99 -10.85 -17.83
CA GLU A 86 11.71 -10.87 -16.57
C GLU A 86 10.81 -10.47 -15.42
N MET A 87 9.99 -9.42 -15.61
CA MET A 87 9.00 -9.00 -14.62
C MET A 87 7.98 -10.11 -14.28
N ARG A 88 7.61 -10.96 -15.25
CA ARG A 88 6.79 -12.16 -14.97
C ARG A 88 7.46 -13.15 -14.02
N GLY A 89 8.79 -13.23 -14.05
CA GLY A 89 9.57 -14.05 -13.10
C GLY A 89 9.61 -13.48 -11.69
N ILE A 90 9.41 -12.15 -11.55
CA ILE A 90 9.40 -11.45 -10.25
C ILE A 90 8.01 -11.48 -9.62
N ARG A 91 6.95 -11.20 -10.42
CA ARG A 91 5.56 -11.19 -9.95
C ARG A 91 5.16 -12.57 -9.42
N GLY A 92 4.58 -12.61 -8.22
CA GLY A 92 4.17 -13.82 -7.52
C GLY A 92 5.30 -14.58 -6.82
N LYS A 93 6.52 -14.51 -7.33
CA LYS A 93 7.68 -15.20 -6.75
C LYS A 93 8.45 -14.34 -5.77
N ARG A 94 8.80 -13.11 -6.15
CA ARG A 94 9.58 -12.19 -5.33
C ARG A 94 8.75 -11.02 -4.81
N ILE A 95 7.82 -10.52 -5.63
CA ILE A 95 6.87 -9.48 -5.26
C ILE A 95 5.48 -10.05 -5.50
N ALA A 96 4.67 -10.17 -4.46
CA ALA A 96 3.27 -10.58 -4.55
C ALA A 96 2.34 -9.42 -4.20
N MET A 97 1.12 -9.44 -4.71
CA MET A 97 0.11 -8.42 -4.45
C MET A 97 -1.24 -9.05 -4.10
N ILE A 98 -1.85 -8.53 -3.04
CA ILE A 98 -3.25 -8.74 -2.69
C ILE A 98 -4.02 -7.52 -3.18
N PHE A 99 -4.97 -7.72 -4.09
CA PHE A 99 -5.81 -6.67 -4.64
C PHE A 99 -7.00 -6.36 -3.73
N GLN A 100 -7.58 -5.18 -3.89
CA GLN A 100 -8.61 -4.59 -3.03
C GLN A 100 -9.87 -5.47 -2.84
N ASP A 101 -10.26 -6.30 -3.81
CA ASP A 101 -11.46 -7.14 -3.72
C ASP A 101 -11.13 -8.64 -3.79
N PRO A 102 -11.17 -9.36 -2.65
CA PRO A 102 -10.93 -10.80 -2.62
C PRO A 102 -12.04 -11.60 -3.33
N MET A 103 -13.23 -11.01 -3.47
CA MET A 103 -14.37 -11.70 -4.09
C MET A 103 -14.18 -11.86 -5.60
N THR A 104 -13.51 -10.91 -6.24
CA THR A 104 -13.21 -10.93 -7.68
C THR A 104 -11.87 -11.60 -7.99
N SER A 105 -11.02 -11.81 -6.97
CA SER A 105 -9.69 -12.40 -7.12
C SER A 105 -9.70 -13.92 -7.31
N LEU A 106 -10.77 -14.61 -6.87
CA LEU A 106 -10.90 -16.06 -6.97
C LEU A 106 -11.82 -16.44 -8.12
N ASN A 107 -11.38 -17.38 -8.96
CA ASN A 107 -12.23 -17.95 -10.02
C ASN A 107 -13.30 -18.88 -9.39
N PRO A 108 -14.60 -18.59 -9.52
CA PRO A 108 -15.66 -19.31 -8.81
C PRO A 108 -15.84 -20.76 -9.26
N VAL A 109 -15.33 -21.14 -10.44
CA VAL A 109 -15.50 -22.47 -11.04
C VAL A 109 -14.24 -23.34 -10.94
N ILE A 110 -13.21 -22.89 -10.24
CA ILE A 110 -11.98 -23.65 -9.99
C ILE A 110 -11.82 -23.87 -8.48
N PRO A 111 -11.49 -25.11 -8.03
CA PRO A 111 -11.20 -25.38 -6.62
C PRO A 111 -10.10 -24.51 -6.07
N VAL A 112 -10.17 -24.14 -4.79
CA VAL A 112 -9.18 -23.21 -4.20
C VAL A 112 -7.77 -23.78 -4.17
N GLY A 113 -7.62 -25.10 -3.99
CA GLY A 113 -6.33 -25.77 -4.03
C GLY A 113 -5.66 -25.69 -5.40
N ASP A 114 -6.44 -25.81 -6.48
CA ASP A 114 -5.93 -25.73 -7.84
C ASP A 114 -5.46 -24.32 -8.18
N GLN A 115 -6.17 -23.29 -7.71
CA GLN A 115 -5.77 -21.88 -7.89
C GLN A 115 -4.47 -21.55 -7.14
N ILE A 116 -4.29 -22.06 -5.91
CA ILE A 116 -3.03 -21.93 -5.17
C ILE A 116 -1.93 -22.73 -5.89
N GLY A 117 -2.25 -23.94 -6.35
CA GLY A 117 -1.33 -24.83 -7.06
C GLY A 117 -0.81 -24.23 -8.36
N GLU A 118 -1.64 -23.52 -9.13
CA GLU A 118 -1.26 -22.83 -10.36
C GLU A 118 -0.16 -21.79 -10.10
N ALA A 119 -0.32 -20.98 -9.05
CA ALA A 119 0.70 -19.99 -8.66
C ALA A 119 2.04 -20.63 -8.30
N ILE A 120 2.01 -21.78 -7.61
CA ILE A 120 3.21 -22.54 -7.24
C ILE A 120 3.87 -23.17 -8.48
N GLU A 121 3.10 -23.81 -9.34
CA GLU A 121 3.57 -24.51 -10.54
C GLU A 121 4.24 -23.53 -11.51
N LEU A 122 3.66 -22.35 -11.70
CA LEU A 122 4.21 -21.30 -12.57
C LEU A 122 5.64 -20.93 -12.21
N HIS A 123 5.96 -20.89 -10.91
CA HIS A 123 7.27 -20.47 -10.41
C HIS A 123 8.22 -21.62 -10.05
N ASN A 124 7.73 -22.87 -10.06
CA ASN A 124 8.48 -24.09 -9.75
C ASN A 124 8.27 -25.16 -10.81
N PRO A 125 8.65 -24.92 -12.07
CA PRO A 125 8.33 -25.82 -13.19
C PRO A 125 8.96 -27.23 -13.09
N THR A 126 9.91 -27.40 -12.18
CA THR A 126 10.57 -28.70 -11.91
C THR A 126 9.88 -29.51 -10.80
N TRP A 127 8.93 -28.91 -10.09
CA TRP A 127 8.25 -29.61 -9.00
C TRP A 127 7.25 -30.64 -9.52
N SER A 128 7.24 -31.79 -8.87
CA SER A 128 6.20 -32.80 -9.10
C SER A 128 4.84 -32.36 -8.56
N LYS A 129 3.76 -32.94 -9.10
CA LYS A 129 2.40 -32.69 -8.58
C LYS A 129 2.28 -32.98 -7.08
N THR A 130 3.03 -33.96 -6.57
CA THR A 130 3.05 -34.27 -5.14
C THR A 130 3.65 -33.12 -4.32
N GLN A 131 4.76 -32.54 -4.77
CA GLN A 131 5.38 -31.39 -4.09
C GLN A 131 4.49 -30.16 -4.13
N ILE A 132 3.84 -29.89 -5.27
CA ILE A 132 2.88 -28.79 -5.39
C ILE A 132 1.71 -29.00 -4.42
N ASN A 133 1.09 -30.20 -4.39
CA ASN A 133 0.01 -30.52 -3.47
C ASN A 133 0.41 -30.38 -2.01
N GLN A 134 1.61 -30.83 -1.64
CA GLN A 134 2.11 -30.69 -0.28
C GLN A 134 2.23 -29.20 0.08
N ARG A 135 2.78 -28.38 -0.83
CA ARG A 135 2.89 -26.94 -0.61
C ARG A 135 1.53 -26.25 -0.48
N VAL A 136 0.54 -26.64 -1.29
CA VAL A 136 -0.85 -26.18 -1.16
C VAL A 136 -1.40 -26.47 0.23
N GLU A 137 -1.21 -27.68 0.74
CA GLU A 137 -1.66 -28.06 2.09
C GLU A 137 -0.95 -27.25 3.19
N GLU A 138 0.35 -27.03 3.04
CA GLU A 138 1.13 -26.19 3.96
C GLU A 138 0.61 -24.75 4.02
N VAL A 139 0.40 -24.10 2.87
CA VAL A 139 -0.05 -22.70 2.88
C VAL A 139 -1.51 -22.55 3.34
N LEU A 140 -2.38 -23.52 3.05
CA LEU A 140 -3.73 -23.54 3.61
C LEU A 140 -3.69 -23.66 5.14
N THR A 141 -2.84 -24.53 5.68
CA THR A 141 -2.62 -24.68 7.11
C THR A 141 -2.09 -23.36 7.72
N MET A 142 -1.14 -22.71 7.04
CA MET A 142 -0.56 -21.43 7.50
C MET A 142 -1.60 -20.32 7.66
N VAL A 143 -2.63 -20.29 6.81
CA VAL A 143 -3.73 -19.31 6.91
C VAL A 143 -4.91 -19.81 7.73
N GLY A 144 -4.78 -20.97 8.40
CA GLY A 144 -5.80 -21.54 9.28
C GLY A 144 -7.02 -22.12 8.54
N ILE A 145 -6.81 -22.65 7.33
CA ILE A 145 -7.81 -23.40 6.56
C ILE A 145 -7.41 -24.89 6.59
N ASP A 146 -8.37 -25.76 6.89
CA ASP A 146 -8.15 -27.20 6.84
C ASP A 146 -7.76 -27.64 5.42
N PRO A 147 -6.59 -28.30 5.21
CA PRO A 147 -6.13 -28.74 3.89
C PRO A 147 -7.09 -29.69 3.17
N THR A 148 -7.95 -30.39 3.88
CA THR A 148 -8.98 -31.28 3.27
C THR A 148 -9.95 -30.49 2.41
N ARG A 149 -10.12 -29.19 2.65
CA ARG A 149 -11.02 -28.31 1.91
C ARG A 149 -10.43 -27.78 0.59
N LYS A 150 -9.21 -28.17 0.22
CA LYS A 150 -8.56 -27.71 -1.02
C LYS A 150 -9.36 -28.01 -2.30
N GLN A 151 -10.23 -29.04 -2.27
CA GLN A 151 -11.10 -29.42 -3.40
C GLN A 151 -12.42 -28.63 -3.43
N GLU A 152 -12.67 -27.78 -2.43
CA GLU A 152 -13.88 -26.95 -2.40
C GLU A 152 -13.72 -25.70 -3.29
N TYR A 153 -14.87 -25.18 -3.73
CA TYR A 153 -14.96 -23.99 -4.58
C TYR A 153 -15.12 -22.72 -3.75
N PRO A 154 -14.75 -21.54 -4.28
CA PRO A 154 -14.84 -20.27 -3.55
C PRO A 154 -16.21 -19.97 -2.95
N HIS A 155 -17.31 -20.38 -3.59
CA HIS A 155 -18.67 -20.15 -3.08
C HIS A 155 -18.98 -20.93 -1.78
N GLN A 156 -18.19 -21.94 -1.43
CA GLN A 156 -18.33 -22.74 -0.20
C GLN A 156 -17.58 -22.10 0.99
N PHE A 157 -16.86 -20.98 0.77
CA PHE A 157 -16.10 -20.26 1.77
C PHE A 157 -16.79 -18.95 2.17
N SER A 158 -16.70 -18.59 3.46
CA SER A 158 -17.10 -17.26 3.93
C SER A 158 -16.16 -16.17 3.37
N GLY A 159 -16.56 -14.89 3.44
CA GLY A 159 -15.72 -13.77 2.98
C GLY A 159 -14.31 -13.77 3.60
N GLY A 160 -14.23 -13.95 4.92
CA GLY A 160 -12.94 -14.04 5.62
C GLY A 160 -12.12 -15.26 5.23
N MET A 161 -12.75 -16.40 4.90
CA MET A 161 -12.04 -17.58 4.40
C MET A 161 -11.54 -17.37 2.97
N LYS A 162 -12.30 -16.72 2.10
CA LYS A 162 -11.84 -16.35 0.75
C LYS A 162 -10.63 -15.43 0.84
N GLN A 163 -10.66 -14.45 1.74
CA GLN A 163 -9.52 -13.58 1.99
C GLN A 163 -8.27 -14.37 2.43
N ARG A 164 -8.44 -15.33 3.33
CA ARG A 164 -7.34 -16.22 3.74
C ARG A 164 -6.78 -17.04 2.57
N VAL A 165 -7.63 -17.51 1.64
CA VAL A 165 -7.20 -18.19 0.41
C VAL A 165 -6.39 -17.25 -0.49
N VAL A 166 -6.83 -16.01 -0.70
CA VAL A 166 -6.09 -15.02 -1.49
C VAL A 166 -4.72 -14.70 -0.86
N ILE A 167 -4.66 -14.60 0.47
CA ILE A 167 -3.40 -14.44 1.21
C ILE A 167 -2.51 -15.68 1.04
N ALA A 168 -3.08 -16.90 1.09
CA ALA A 168 -2.36 -18.13 0.84
C ALA A 168 -1.75 -18.16 -0.56
N MET A 169 -2.51 -17.76 -1.59
CA MET A 169 -2.01 -17.63 -2.96
C MET A 169 -0.84 -16.64 -3.04
N ALA A 170 -0.98 -15.45 -2.46
CA ALA A 170 0.05 -14.43 -2.47
C ALA A 170 1.35 -14.86 -1.77
N LEU A 171 1.24 -15.65 -0.70
CA LEU A 171 2.39 -16.14 0.10
C LEU A 171 2.90 -17.52 -0.33
N SER A 172 2.28 -18.17 -1.31
CA SER A 172 2.58 -19.55 -1.70
C SER A 172 4.02 -19.77 -2.17
N CYS A 173 4.62 -18.74 -2.78
CA CYS A 173 6.01 -18.74 -3.25
C CYS A 173 6.98 -18.02 -2.30
N GLU A 174 6.58 -17.69 -1.07
CA GLU A 174 7.39 -16.99 -0.06
C GLU A 174 8.05 -15.71 -0.59
N PRO A 175 7.27 -14.71 -1.02
CA PRO A 175 7.80 -13.52 -1.65
C PRO A 175 8.64 -12.67 -0.68
N ASP A 176 9.64 -11.98 -1.21
CA ASP A 176 10.46 -11.00 -0.47
C ASP A 176 9.63 -9.76 -0.08
N LEU A 177 8.66 -9.37 -0.94
CA LEU A 177 7.77 -8.22 -0.74
C LEU A 177 6.31 -8.61 -0.98
N LEU A 178 5.44 -8.29 -0.04
CA LEU A 178 3.98 -8.38 -0.17
C LEU A 178 3.38 -6.97 -0.23
N ILE A 179 2.65 -6.67 -1.29
CA ILE A 179 1.83 -5.46 -1.42
C ILE A 179 0.40 -5.84 -1.09
N ALA A 180 -0.17 -5.26 -0.05
CA ALA A 180 -1.54 -5.53 0.40
C ALA A 180 -2.39 -4.25 0.21
N ASP A 181 -3.19 -4.22 -0.86
CA ASP A 181 -4.06 -3.09 -1.18
C ASP A 181 -5.45 -3.33 -0.58
N GLU A 182 -5.73 -2.63 0.50
CA GLU A 182 -6.96 -2.73 1.30
C GLU A 182 -7.38 -4.19 1.61
N PRO A 183 -6.49 -5.01 2.20
CA PRO A 183 -6.67 -6.46 2.28
C PRO A 183 -7.82 -6.91 3.19
N THR A 184 -8.48 -6.01 3.89
CA THR A 184 -9.57 -6.32 4.83
C THR A 184 -10.87 -5.57 4.52
N THR A 185 -10.93 -4.86 3.40
CA THR A 185 -12.16 -4.22 2.93
C THR A 185 -13.26 -5.26 2.74
N ALA A 186 -14.48 -4.93 3.14
CA ALA A 186 -15.66 -5.81 3.13
C ALA A 186 -15.65 -7.00 4.12
N LEU A 187 -14.75 -6.98 5.13
CA LEU A 187 -14.79 -7.92 6.25
C LEU A 187 -15.39 -7.25 7.49
N ASP A 188 -16.07 -8.03 8.32
CA ASP A 188 -16.47 -7.55 9.64
C ASP A 188 -15.25 -7.34 10.56
N VAL A 189 -15.38 -6.45 11.56
CA VAL A 189 -14.28 -6.01 12.43
C VAL A 189 -13.56 -7.16 13.11
N THR A 190 -14.27 -8.21 13.50
CA THR A 190 -13.68 -9.37 14.19
C THR A 190 -12.82 -10.19 13.24
N ILE A 191 -13.32 -10.47 12.04
CA ILE A 191 -12.59 -11.22 11.01
C ILE A 191 -11.40 -10.39 10.49
N GLN A 192 -11.59 -9.07 10.30
CA GLN A 192 -10.51 -8.15 9.96
C GLN A 192 -9.34 -8.25 10.93
N ALA A 193 -9.60 -8.17 12.24
CA ALA A 193 -8.56 -8.28 13.26
C ALA A 193 -7.82 -9.64 13.19
N GLN A 194 -8.54 -10.74 12.99
CA GLN A 194 -7.95 -12.07 12.84
C GLN A 194 -7.05 -12.18 11.60
N VAL A 195 -7.49 -11.63 10.46
CA VAL A 195 -6.72 -11.64 9.21
C VAL A 195 -5.44 -10.81 9.36
N LEU A 196 -5.52 -9.62 9.96
CA LEU A 196 -4.35 -8.76 10.19
C LEU A 196 -3.32 -9.41 11.12
N LEU A 197 -3.77 -10.03 12.22
CA LEU A 197 -2.90 -10.78 13.12
C LEU A 197 -2.20 -11.92 12.39
N MET A 198 -2.94 -12.70 11.60
CA MET A 198 -2.39 -13.78 10.79
C MET A 198 -1.35 -13.25 9.77
N MET A 199 -1.64 -12.18 9.04
CA MET A 199 -0.70 -11.57 8.10
C MET A 199 0.58 -11.11 8.79
N ARG A 200 0.47 -10.48 9.96
CA ARG A 200 1.62 -10.06 10.76
C ARG A 200 2.50 -11.24 11.19
N ASP A 201 1.89 -12.32 11.64
CA ASP A 201 2.61 -13.51 12.09
C ASP A 201 3.27 -14.24 10.92
N LEU A 202 2.59 -14.34 9.77
CA LEU A 202 3.15 -14.92 8.54
C LEU A 202 4.32 -14.08 8.01
N LYS A 203 4.17 -12.74 7.95
CA LYS A 203 5.26 -11.81 7.60
C LYS A 203 6.51 -12.06 8.44
N LYS A 204 6.36 -12.16 9.77
CA LYS A 204 7.49 -12.41 10.69
C LYS A 204 8.14 -13.77 10.46
N ARG A 205 7.34 -14.81 10.24
CA ARG A 205 7.84 -16.18 10.00
C ARG A 205 8.59 -16.31 8.69
N LEU A 206 8.13 -15.64 7.64
CA LEU A 206 8.70 -15.70 6.29
C LEU A 206 9.81 -14.64 6.07
N GLY A 207 9.94 -13.65 6.95
CA GLY A 207 10.86 -12.51 6.75
C GLY A 207 10.46 -11.58 5.61
N THR A 208 9.20 -11.66 5.14
CA THR A 208 8.65 -10.86 4.04
C THR A 208 8.52 -9.39 4.44
N ALA A 209 8.96 -8.46 3.60
CA ALA A 209 8.63 -7.05 3.74
C ALA A 209 7.19 -6.79 3.27
N MET A 210 6.55 -5.72 3.75
CA MET A 210 5.16 -5.46 3.38
C MET A 210 4.90 -3.98 3.09
N ILE A 211 4.13 -3.70 2.04
CA ILE A 211 3.47 -2.41 1.83
C ILE A 211 1.99 -2.62 2.12
N MET A 212 1.49 -1.96 3.17
CA MET A 212 0.08 -1.98 3.57
C MET A 212 -0.60 -0.71 3.08
N ILE A 213 -1.52 -0.83 2.15
CA ILE A 213 -2.33 0.29 1.65
C ILE A 213 -3.70 0.21 2.32
N THR A 214 -4.11 1.29 2.96
CA THR A 214 -5.42 1.37 3.63
C THR A 214 -5.81 2.83 3.86
N HIS A 215 -7.08 3.08 4.14
CA HIS A 215 -7.57 4.36 4.64
C HIS A 215 -7.77 4.35 6.18
N ASP A 216 -7.48 3.23 6.85
CA ASP A 216 -7.70 3.02 8.28
C ASP A 216 -6.39 3.10 9.08
N PHE A 217 -6.22 4.17 9.85
CA PHE A 217 -5.09 4.35 10.76
C PHE A 217 -5.02 3.30 11.88
N GLY A 218 -6.14 2.70 12.27
CA GLY A 218 -6.16 1.62 13.25
C GLY A 218 -5.46 0.37 12.74
N ILE A 219 -5.56 0.07 11.45
CA ILE A 219 -4.81 -1.00 10.79
C ILE A 219 -3.33 -0.64 10.76
N ILE A 220 -3.00 0.59 10.36
CA ILE A 220 -1.61 1.09 10.31
C ILE A 220 -0.94 0.95 11.68
N ALA A 221 -1.59 1.41 12.74
CA ALA A 221 -1.07 1.36 14.10
C ALA A 221 -0.73 -0.07 14.59
N GLN A 222 -1.45 -1.08 14.09
CA GLN A 222 -1.27 -2.47 14.51
C GLN A 222 -0.25 -3.26 13.67
N THR A 223 0.02 -2.82 12.44
CA THR A 223 0.71 -3.65 11.45
C THR A 223 1.99 -3.04 10.88
N CYS A 224 2.15 -1.71 10.94
CA CYS A 224 3.22 -1.00 10.23
C CYS A 224 4.38 -0.58 11.15
N ASP A 225 5.57 -0.48 10.58
CA ASP A 225 6.77 0.05 11.22
C ASP A 225 6.98 1.53 10.84
N LYS A 226 6.60 1.89 9.61
CA LYS A 226 6.64 3.24 9.05
C LYS A 226 5.32 3.60 8.39
N VAL A 227 5.06 4.88 8.26
CA VAL A 227 3.84 5.42 7.66
C VAL A 227 4.18 6.52 6.67
N ALA A 228 3.49 6.51 5.52
CA ALA A 228 3.46 7.60 4.57
C ALA A 228 2.00 8.02 4.35
N VAL A 229 1.69 9.28 4.62
CA VAL A 229 0.37 9.86 4.41
C VAL A 229 0.33 10.46 3.02
N MET A 230 -0.57 9.94 2.18
CA MET A 230 -0.69 10.30 0.78
C MET A 230 -1.94 11.13 0.52
N TYR A 231 -1.77 12.27 -0.16
CA TYR A 231 -2.84 13.17 -0.57
C TYR A 231 -2.59 13.68 -2.00
N ALA A 232 -3.58 13.60 -2.88
CA ALA A 232 -3.51 14.10 -4.26
C ALA A 232 -2.23 13.70 -5.02
N GLY A 233 -1.80 12.45 -4.87
CA GLY A 233 -0.62 11.90 -5.54
C GLY A 233 0.72 12.18 -4.85
N GLU A 234 0.74 12.85 -3.70
CA GLU A 234 1.96 13.27 -3.01
C GLU A 234 2.05 12.68 -1.59
N PHE A 235 3.24 12.43 -1.10
CA PHE A 235 3.46 12.17 0.33
C PHE A 235 3.59 13.51 1.05
N ILE A 236 2.58 13.85 1.83
CA ILE A 236 2.53 15.12 2.58
C ILE A 236 3.13 14.98 3.98
N GLU A 237 3.19 13.75 4.49
CA GLU A 237 3.82 13.43 5.77
C GLU A 237 4.30 11.98 5.75
N SER A 238 5.48 11.72 6.35
CA SER A 238 6.00 10.36 6.52
C SER A 238 6.93 10.28 7.72
N GLY A 239 7.03 9.09 8.33
CA GLY A 239 7.89 8.87 9.49
C GLY A 239 7.79 7.45 10.03
N SER A 240 8.44 7.19 11.16
CA SER A 240 8.20 5.99 11.93
C SER A 240 6.76 5.97 12.47
N LEU A 241 6.24 4.79 12.79
CA LEU A 241 4.91 4.68 13.40
C LEU A 241 4.79 5.55 14.66
N GLU A 242 5.83 5.54 15.52
CA GLU A 242 5.85 6.32 16.75
C GLU A 242 5.79 7.85 16.46
N GLU A 243 6.56 8.33 15.50
CA GLU A 243 6.55 9.75 15.13
C GLU A 243 5.19 10.19 14.59
N ILE A 244 4.53 9.37 13.75
CA ILE A 244 3.21 9.70 13.20
C ILE A 244 2.09 9.66 14.26
N PHE A 245 2.20 8.82 15.29
CA PHE A 245 1.12 8.71 16.30
C PHE A 245 1.38 9.50 17.58
N CYS A 246 2.64 9.84 17.91
CA CYS A 246 3.01 10.47 19.17
C CYS A 246 3.52 11.91 19.02
N SER A 247 3.85 12.38 17.82
CA SER A 247 4.26 13.76 17.57
C SER A 247 3.12 14.74 17.90
N LYS A 248 3.49 15.99 18.16
CA LYS A 248 2.55 17.13 18.24
C LYS A 248 2.49 17.91 16.94
N GLU A 249 3.47 17.72 16.06
CA GLU A 249 3.60 18.40 14.80
C GLU A 249 3.13 17.47 13.68
N HIS A 250 2.09 17.86 12.96
CA HIS A 250 1.52 17.11 11.83
C HIS A 250 1.06 18.05 10.72
N HIS A 251 1.05 17.52 9.52
CA HIS A 251 0.35 18.17 8.42
C HIS A 251 -1.15 18.33 8.76
N PRO A 252 -1.81 19.46 8.45
CA PRO A 252 -3.24 19.67 8.78
C PRO A 252 -4.17 18.59 8.25
N TYR A 253 -3.87 17.94 7.12
CA TYR A 253 -4.59 16.79 6.62
C TYR A 253 -4.49 15.58 7.56
N THR A 254 -3.29 15.26 8.05
CA THR A 254 -3.07 14.17 9.02
C THR A 254 -3.85 14.42 10.31
N VAL A 255 -3.86 15.67 10.80
CA VAL A 255 -4.68 16.07 11.94
C VAL A 255 -6.17 15.82 11.67
N GLY A 256 -6.65 16.16 10.48
CA GLY A 256 -8.02 15.92 10.06
C GLY A 256 -8.36 14.43 10.01
N LEU A 257 -7.46 13.60 9.48
CA LEU A 257 -7.62 12.15 9.47
C LEU A 257 -7.71 11.56 10.89
N PHE A 258 -6.85 12.00 11.82
CA PHE A 258 -6.95 11.62 13.23
C PHE A 258 -8.23 12.10 13.90
N GLY A 259 -8.73 13.29 13.50
CA GLY A 259 -10.02 13.83 13.95
C GLY A 259 -11.23 13.01 13.54
N SER A 260 -11.07 12.20 12.49
CA SER A 260 -12.13 11.31 11.96
C SER A 260 -12.12 9.91 12.59
N ILE A 261 -11.14 9.60 13.45
CA ILE A 261 -11.06 8.30 14.14
C ILE A 261 -11.87 8.36 15.44
N PRO A 262 -12.79 7.39 15.68
CA PRO A 262 -13.52 7.31 16.94
C PRO A 262 -12.57 7.09 18.12
N SER A 263 -12.67 7.95 19.14
CA SER A 263 -11.93 7.75 20.40
C SER A 263 -12.62 6.71 21.27
N MET A 264 -11.89 5.69 21.70
CA MET A 264 -12.39 4.69 22.67
C MET A 264 -12.54 5.27 24.09
N THR A 265 -11.79 6.32 24.42
CA THR A 265 -11.74 6.93 25.75
C THR A 265 -12.62 8.16 25.88
N ASP A 266 -12.85 8.91 24.83
CA ASP A 266 -13.68 10.12 24.80
C ASP A 266 -14.90 9.96 23.91
N LYS A 267 -16.00 9.46 24.49
CA LYS A 267 -17.30 9.29 23.82
C LYS A 267 -18.04 10.61 23.55
N SER A 268 -17.58 11.71 24.13
CA SER A 268 -18.20 13.04 23.94
C SER A 268 -17.67 13.76 22.70
N ARG A 269 -16.53 13.32 22.17
CA ARG A 269 -15.90 13.94 21.01
C ARG A 269 -16.69 13.65 19.74
N ARG A 270 -17.26 14.68 19.14
CA ARG A 270 -17.81 14.59 17.79
C ARG A 270 -16.66 14.34 16.81
N LEU A 271 -16.89 13.44 15.86
CA LEU A 271 -15.98 13.25 14.74
C LEU A 271 -16.01 14.52 13.88
N HIS A 272 -14.82 14.98 13.49
CA HIS A 272 -14.67 16.12 12.60
C HIS A 272 -14.15 15.61 11.26
N PRO A 273 -15.02 15.37 10.27
CA PRO A 273 -14.59 15.01 8.93
C PRO A 273 -13.82 16.18 8.33
N ILE A 274 -12.93 15.86 7.40
CA ILE A 274 -12.24 16.89 6.61
C ILE A 274 -13.26 17.45 5.61
N ASP A 275 -13.56 18.73 5.69
CA ASP A 275 -14.51 19.38 4.81
C ASP A 275 -14.00 19.48 3.36
N GLY A 276 -14.92 19.51 2.42
CA GLY A 276 -14.64 19.68 1.00
C GLY A 276 -14.28 18.37 0.29
N LEU A 277 -14.05 18.49 -1.01
CA LEU A 277 -13.65 17.36 -1.89
C LEU A 277 -12.17 17.41 -2.18
N MET A 278 -11.59 16.27 -2.55
CA MET A 278 -10.24 16.23 -3.10
C MET A 278 -10.14 17.13 -4.35
N PRO A 279 -8.97 17.76 -4.59
CA PRO A 279 -8.76 18.55 -5.79
C PRO A 279 -8.93 17.71 -7.05
N ASP A 280 -9.31 18.36 -8.14
CA ASP A 280 -9.40 17.73 -9.46
C ASP A 280 -8.02 17.21 -9.87
N PRO A 281 -7.84 15.89 -10.06
CA PRO A 281 -6.55 15.32 -10.38
C PRO A 281 -6.07 15.63 -11.81
N THR A 282 -6.89 16.27 -12.63
CA THR A 282 -6.50 16.77 -13.96
C THR A 282 -5.77 18.11 -13.89
N ILE A 283 -5.84 18.80 -12.75
CA ILE A 283 -5.22 20.10 -12.51
C ILE A 283 -4.10 19.95 -11.48
N ARG A 284 -2.87 20.21 -11.90
CA ARG A 284 -1.74 20.25 -10.97
C ARG A 284 -1.67 21.65 -10.33
N PRO A 285 -1.91 21.79 -9.01
CA PRO A 285 -1.82 23.08 -8.34
C PRO A 285 -0.40 23.62 -8.35
N ALA A 286 -0.25 24.93 -8.42
CA ALA A 286 1.06 25.59 -8.30
C ALA A 286 1.59 25.55 -6.85
N GLY A 287 0.69 25.48 -5.90
CA GLY A 287 0.97 25.48 -4.45
C GLY A 287 0.64 24.13 -3.79
N CYS A 288 0.32 24.19 -2.51
CA CYS A 288 -0.04 23.03 -1.71
C CYS A 288 -1.35 22.39 -2.21
N SER A 289 -1.33 21.10 -2.49
CA SER A 289 -2.50 20.35 -2.97
C SER A 289 -3.67 20.35 -1.96
N PHE A 290 -3.38 20.49 -0.65
CA PHE A 290 -4.39 20.53 0.42
C PHE A 290 -4.93 21.94 0.68
N GLU A 291 -4.39 22.99 0.06
CA GLU A 291 -4.76 24.40 0.33
C GLU A 291 -6.28 24.64 0.35
N PRO A 292 -7.09 24.15 -0.61
CA PRO A 292 -8.53 24.44 -0.65
C PRO A 292 -9.32 23.89 0.55
N ARG A 293 -8.77 22.93 1.28
CA ARG A 293 -9.41 22.27 2.45
C ARG A 293 -8.70 22.59 3.76
N CYS A 294 -7.58 23.30 3.69
CA CYS A 294 -6.73 23.56 4.86
C CYS A 294 -7.28 24.72 5.70
N PRO A 295 -7.59 24.50 7.00
CA PRO A 295 -8.05 25.59 7.88
C PRO A 295 -6.95 26.63 8.17
N HIS A 296 -5.70 26.33 7.84
CA HIS A 296 -4.53 27.20 8.03
C HIS A 296 -3.97 27.72 6.71
N ALA A 297 -4.74 27.65 5.61
CA ALA A 297 -4.27 28.07 4.29
C ALA A 297 -3.87 29.56 4.27
N THR A 298 -2.75 29.84 3.63
CA THR A 298 -2.22 31.19 3.41
C THR A 298 -2.04 31.46 1.92
N GLU A 299 -1.74 32.71 1.53
CA GLU A 299 -1.44 33.04 0.15
C GLU A 299 -0.20 32.29 -0.37
N LEU A 300 0.77 32.01 0.50
CA LEU A 300 1.95 31.21 0.17
C LEU A 300 1.54 29.78 -0.24
N CYS A 301 0.57 29.18 0.47
CA CYS A 301 0.06 27.84 0.16
C CYS A 301 -0.61 27.76 -1.23
N ARG A 302 -1.12 28.87 -1.78
CA ARG A 302 -1.73 28.94 -3.11
C ARG A 302 -0.71 28.99 -4.22
N THR A 303 0.40 29.66 -3.97
CA THR A 303 1.36 30.08 -5.02
C THR A 303 2.63 29.25 -5.05
N ARG A 304 2.98 28.60 -3.92
CA ARG A 304 4.21 27.83 -3.77
C ARG A 304 3.95 26.47 -3.15
N HIS A 305 4.54 25.43 -3.76
CA HIS A 305 4.55 24.08 -3.17
C HIS A 305 5.46 24.06 -1.92
N PRO A 306 5.01 23.46 -0.80
CA PRO A 306 5.83 23.37 0.41
C PRO A 306 7.01 22.41 0.21
N GLU A 307 8.17 22.81 0.72
CA GLU A 307 9.35 21.94 0.77
C GLU A 307 9.22 20.94 1.93
N PRO A 308 9.84 19.75 1.84
CA PRO A 308 9.83 18.78 2.93
C PRO A 308 10.68 19.23 4.12
N HIS A 309 10.09 19.33 5.29
CA HIS A 309 10.75 19.57 6.57
C HIS A 309 10.99 18.25 7.28
N THR A 310 12.25 17.89 7.53
CA THR A 310 12.62 16.61 8.13
C THR A 310 13.27 16.80 9.49
N LYS A 311 12.70 16.15 10.52
CA LYS A 311 13.28 16.05 11.87
C LYS A 311 13.42 14.55 12.20
N GLY A 312 14.65 14.03 12.29
CA GLY A 312 14.89 12.60 12.44
C GLY A 312 14.44 11.82 11.20
N THR A 313 13.44 10.96 11.33
CA THR A 313 12.80 10.25 10.21
C THR A 313 11.43 10.83 9.84
N HIS A 314 10.92 11.79 10.64
CA HIS A 314 9.64 12.45 10.41
C HIS A 314 9.80 13.59 9.40
N THR A 315 9.09 13.48 8.29
CA THR A 315 9.08 14.49 7.22
C THR A 315 7.65 15.02 7.04
N ILE A 316 7.49 16.34 7.02
CA ILE A 316 6.22 17.05 6.83
C ILE A 316 6.38 18.04 5.67
N CYS A 317 5.51 17.98 4.67
CA CYS A 317 5.47 18.93 3.54
C CYS A 317 4.39 20.00 3.81
N CYS A 318 4.72 21.03 4.60
CA CYS A 318 3.76 22.07 4.97
C CYS A 318 4.45 23.37 5.35
N HIS A 319 3.97 24.52 4.85
CA HIS A 319 4.49 25.86 5.15
C HIS A 319 4.36 26.30 6.62
N LEU A 320 3.54 25.62 7.43
CA LEU A 320 3.49 25.88 8.87
C LEU A 320 4.80 25.52 9.59
N PHE A 321 5.66 24.75 8.95
CA PHE A 321 6.94 24.31 9.48
C PHE A 321 8.13 24.93 8.75
N ASP A 322 7.89 25.88 7.82
CA ASP A 322 8.96 26.68 7.25
C ASP A 322 9.66 27.39 8.43
N GLU A 323 10.98 27.22 8.57
CA GLU A 323 11.75 28.01 9.53
C GLU A 323 11.52 29.47 9.22
N GLU A 324 11.03 30.23 10.19
CA GLU A 324 11.05 31.69 10.09
C GLU A 324 12.52 32.06 9.79
N LYS A 325 12.78 32.47 8.54
CA LYS A 325 14.06 33.14 8.26
C LYS A 325 14.07 34.35 9.17
N ASP A 326 14.84 34.27 10.26
CA ASP A 326 15.18 35.39 11.09
C ASP A 326 15.54 36.54 10.15
N ASN A 327 14.61 37.45 9.96
CA ASN A 327 14.86 38.74 9.33
C ASN A 327 15.67 39.55 10.35
N GLY A 328 17.02 39.28 10.40
CA GLY A 328 17.98 40.14 11.05
C GLY A 328 18.16 41.47 10.29
#